data_0095bd3c9aaeaea8886350b3d2896c4e
#
_entry.id   0095bd3c9aaeaea8886350b3d2896c4e
#
_cell.length_a   1.000
_cell.length_b   1.000
_cell.length_c   1.000
_cell.angle_alpha   90.00
_cell.angle_beta   90.00
_cell.angle_gamma   90.00
#
_symmetry.space_group_name_H-M   'P 1'
#
loop_
_entity.id
_entity.type
_entity.pdbx_description
1 polymer ?
#
loop_
_entity_poly.entity_id
_entity_poly.type
_entity_poly.pdbx_seq_one_letter_code
_entity_poly.pdbx_strand_id
1 'polypeptide(L)'
;MHYPAILPYLLAAAVLYAFDHFARIARTRYTMAWLTAENAFNGGTTLMDVPSLGAGWRAGQHVRIRVVSDSWFGWWGTWLVGRARPFTIATGSNSGGMMLEIKAIGSWTRKLLRMADDAADARPAEKSTDVERGRGPARAVRVIIEGPYSQ
;
A
#
# COMPACT_ATOMS: atom_id res chain seq x y z
N MET A 1 32.28 3.24 40.04
CA MET A 1 31.36 2.42 39.25
C MET A 1 31.74 2.59 37.79
N HIS A 2 32.36 1.55 37.19
CA HIS A 2 32.81 1.63 35.79
C HIS A 2 31.73 1.05 34.85
N TYR A 3 31.13 1.91 34.01
CA TYR A 3 30.27 1.47 32.90
C TYR A 3 30.86 1.80 31.52
N PRO A 4 32.18 1.76 31.26
CA PRO A 4 32.71 2.06 29.92
C PRO A 4 32.46 0.91 28.92
N ALA A 5 32.19 -0.31 29.40
CA ALA A 5 32.05 -1.49 28.56
C ALA A 5 30.68 -1.57 27.82
N ILE A 6 29.62 -0.89 28.30
CA ILE A 6 28.28 -0.96 27.71
C ILE A 6 28.16 -0.02 26.53
N LEU A 7 28.89 1.10 26.50
CA LEU A 7 28.80 2.11 25.47
C LEU A 7 29.06 1.58 24.05
N PRO A 8 30.11 0.78 23.78
CA PRO A 8 30.36 0.24 22.45
C PRO A 8 29.26 -0.72 21.97
N TYR A 9 28.65 -1.49 22.87
CA TYR A 9 27.53 -2.36 22.51
C TYR A 9 26.26 -1.59 22.16
N LEU A 10 25.95 -0.54 22.92
CA LEU A 10 24.83 0.35 22.62
C LEU A 10 25.03 1.05 21.27
N LEU A 11 26.27 1.49 21.00
CA LEU A 11 26.61 2.16 19.75
C LEU A 11 26.52 1.20 18.56
N ALA A 12 27.00 -0.02 18.69
CA ALA A 12 26.86 -1.08 17.69
C ALA A 12 25.39 -1.42 17.42
N ALA A 13 24.58 -1.57 18.47
CA ALA A 13 23.15 -1.83 18.32
C ALA A 13 22.42 -0.66 17.64
N ALA A 14 22.76 0.58 17.98
CA ALA A 14 22.20 1.78 17.36
C ALA A 14 22.56 1.87 15.86
N VAL A 15 23.81 1.56 15.50
CA VAL A 15 24.27 1.54 14.11
C VAL A 15 23.54 0.46 13.30
N LEU A 16 23.42 -0.76 13.84
CA LEU A 16 22.69 -1.85 13.18
C LEU A 16 21.21 -1.50 12.98
N TYR A 17 20.59 -0.92 14.00
CA TYR A 17 19.20 -0.45 13.91
C TYR A 17 19.02 0.65 12.86
N ALA A 18 19.92 1.63 12.86
CA ALA A 18 19.89 2.71 11.87
C ALA A 18 20.08 2.17 10.44
N PHE A 19 20.99 1.21 10.26
CA PHE A 19 21.22 0.56 8.97
C PHE A 19 19.99 -0.21 8.48
N ASP A 20 19.35 -1.03 9.34
CA ASP A 20 18.12 -1.75 9.00
C ASP A 20 17.00 -0.75 8.64
N HIS A 21 16.87 0.31 9.42
CA HIS A 21 15.87 1.34 9.16
C HIS A 21 16.12 2.06 7.82
N PHE A 22 17.35 2.38 7.53
CA PHE A 22 17.74 3.02 6.26
C PHE A 22 17.51 2.08 5.06
N ALA A 23 17.84 0.78 5.20
CA ALA A 23 17.59 -0.22 4.18
C ALA A 23 16.08 -0.39 3.90
N ARG A 24 15.23 -0.30 4.92
CA ARG A 24 13.76 -0.30 4.76
C ARG A 24 13.28 0.93 4.00
N ILE A 25 13.77 2.11 4.37
CA ILE A 25 13.43 3.37 3.67
C ILE A 25 13.84 3.28 2.20
N ALA A 26 15.05 2.80 1.89
CA ALA A 26 15.54 2.65 0.53
C ALA A 26 14.71 1.68 -0.34
N ARG A 27 14.04 0.70 0.29
CA ARG A 27 13.13 -0.25 -0.39
C ARG A 27 11.70 0.27 -0.47
N THR A 28 11.39 1.38 0.17
CA THR A 28 10.06 1.96 0.19
C THR A 28 9.81 2.74 -1.09
N ARG A 29 8.69 2.45 -1.76
CA ARG A 29 8.27 3.16 -2.97
C ARG A 29 7.02 3.97 -2.68
N TYR A 30 7.06 5.23 -3.08
CA TYR A 30 5.91 6.13 -3.03
C TYR A 30 5.27 6.18 -4.41
N THR A 31 3.98 5.86 -4.50
CA THR A 31 3.30 5.77 -5.78
C THR A 31 1.81 6.05 -5.65
N MET A 32 1.16 6.24 -6.79
CA MET A 32 -0.30 6.36 -6.89
C MET A 32 -0.90 4.97 -7.10
N ALA A 33 -1.98 4.68 -6.40
CA ALA A 33 -2.79 3.49 -6.58
C ALA A 33 -4.22 3.89 -6.92
N TRP A 34 -4.90 3.03 -7.66
CA TRP A 34 -6.30 3.21 -8.03
C TRP A 34 -7.15 2.22 -7.25
N LEU A 35 -8.14 2.73 -6.52
CA LEU A 35 -9.09 1.93 -5.77
C LEU A 35 -10.36 1.78 -6.58
N THR A 36 -10.79 0.54 -6.78
CA THR A 36 -12.09 0.21 -7.40
C THR A 36 -12.85 -0.68 -6.42
N ALA A 37 -14.10 -0.34 -6.14
CA ALA A 37 -14.97 -1.19 -5.35
C ALA A 37 -15.53 -2.30 -6.23
N GLU A 38 -15.44 -3.53 -5.74
CA GLU A 38 -16.07 -4.69 -6.34
C GLU A 38 -17.11 -5.24 -5.37
N ASN A 39 -18.38 -5.09 -5.71
CA ASN A 39 -19.50 -5.62 -4.94
C ASN A 39 -19.65 -7.11 -5.21
N ALA A 40 -18.67 -7.91 -4.76
CA ALA A 40 -18.81 -9.36 -4.74
C ALA A 40 -19.82 -9.77 -3.67
N PHE A 41 -20.56 -10.81 -3.93
CA PHE A 41 -21.74 -11.34 -3.20
C PHE A 41 -21.59 -11.53 -1.67
N ASN A 42 -20.39 -11.36 -1.09
CA ASN A 42 -20.10 -11.62 0.33
C ASN A 42 -19.20 -10.55 0.98
N GLY A 43 -19.64 -9.31 0.99
CA GLY A 43 -19.06 -8.34 1.92
C GLY A 43 -18.01 -7.37 1.36
N GLY A 44 -18.10 -7.06 0.09
CA GLY A 44 -17.32 -6.01 -0.56
C GLY A 44 -15.80 -6.25 -0.59
N THR A 45 -15.25 -6.18 -1.76
CA THR A 45 -13.81 -6.28 -2.01
C THR A 45 -13.34 -4.98 -2.66
N THR A 46 -12.17 -4.50 -2.26
CA THR A 46 -11.51 -3.36 -2.90
C THR A 46 -10.36 -3.89 -3.74
N LEU A 47 -10.38 -3.61 -5.04
CA LEU A 47 -9.24 -3.83 -5.91
C LEU A 47 -8.35 -2.59 -5.85
N MET A 48 -7.08 -2.79 -5.53
CA MET A 48 -6.06 -1.74 -5.55
C MET A 48 -5.09 -2.04 -6.68
N ASP A 49 -5.11 -1.20 -7.70
CA ASP A 49 -4.20 -1.27 -8.84
C ASP A 49 -3.07 -0.26 -8.71
N VAL A 50 -1.84 -0.71 -8.85
CA VAL A 50 -0.62 0.10 -8.76
C VAL A 50 0.13 0.01 -10.08
N PRO A 51 -0.17 0.87 -11.06
CA PRO A 51 0.36 0.74 -12.41
C PRO A 51 1.85 1.06 -12.55
N SER A 52 2.40 1.84 -11.65
CA SER A 52 3.76 2.39 -11.75
C SER A 52 4.83 1.59 -11.00
N LEU A 53 4.48 0.44 -10.42
CA LEU A 53 5.49 -0.45 -9.87
C LEU A 53 6.18 -1.18 -11.04
N GLY A 54 7.45 -0.85 -11.28
CA GLY A 54 8.27 -1.58 -12.27
C GLY A 54 8.36 -3.08 -11.96
N ALA A 55 8.86 -3.86 -12.88
CA ALA A 55 9.03 -5.32 -12.75
C ALA A 55 9.79 -5.71 -11.47
N GLY A 56 9.56 -6.90 -10.95
CA GLY A 56 10.32 -7.48 -9.83
C GLY A 56 9.48 -8.11 -8.72
N TRP A 57 8.17 -8.29 -8.92
CA TRP A 57 7.33 -9.06 -7.99
C TRP A 57 6.77 -10.32 -8.64
N ARG A 58 6.31 -11.23 -7.80
CA ARG A 58 5.63 -12.45 -8.23
C ARG A 58 4.29 -12.57 -7.49
N ALA A 59 3.31 -13.17 -8.15
CA ALA A 59 2.06 -13.53 -7.48
C ALA A 59 2.37 -14.38 -6.23
N GLY A 60 1.64 -14.14 -5.15
CA GLY A 60 1.86 -14.80 -3.86
C GLY A 60 2.89 -14.14 -2.95
N GLN A 61 3.72 -13.20 -3.43
CA GLN A 61 4.58 -12.41 -2.55
C GLN A 61 3.77 -11.43 -1.71
N HIS A 62 4.37 -10.95 -0.63
CA HIS A 62 3.74 -9.99 0.27
C HIS A 62 4.33 -8.59 0.08
N VAL A 63 3.47 -7.60 0.16
CA VAL A 63 3.84 -6.19 0.26
C VAL A 63 3.21 -5.58 1.50
N ARG A 64 3.86 -4.60 2.07
CA ARG A 64 3.28 -3.78 3.13
C ARG A 64 2.86 -2.45 2.57
N ILE A 65 1.61 -2.07 2.83
CA ILE A 65 1.00 -0.86 2.28
C ILE A 65 0.60 0.08 3.41
N ARG A 66 0.88 1.36 3.19
CA ARG A 66 0.34 2.48 3.96
C ARG A 66 -0.38 3.40 2.99
N VAL A 67 -1.61 3.75 3.28
CA VAL A 67 -2.35 4.78 2.54
C VAL A 67 -2.04 6.12 3.17
N VAL A 68 -1.60 7.08 2.35
CA VAL A 68 -1.21 8.41 2.80
C VAL A 68 -2.43 9.32 2.74
N SER A 69 -2.72 10.02 3.83
CA SER A 69 -3.75 11.07 3.84
C SER A 69 -3.24 12.29 3.07
N ASP A 70 -4.14 12.98 2.35
CA ASP A 70 -3.82 14.20 1.59
C ASP A 70 -3.48 15.41 2.48
N SER A 71 -3.69 15.31 3.80
CA SER A 71 -3.30 16.35 4.75
C SER A 71 -1.79 16.35 4.97
N TRP A 72 -1.18 17.54 5.02
CA TRP A 72 0.25 17.74 5.33
C TRP A 72 0.67 17.03 6.64
N PHE A 73 -0.13 17.16 7.69
CA PHE A 73 0.07 16.45 8.95
C PHE A 73 -0.13 14.93 8.80
N GLY A 74 -1.07 14.51 7.96
CA GLY A 74 -1.32 13.11 7.66
C GLY A 74 -0.14 12.43 6.97
N TRP A 75 0.61 13.14 6.14
CA TRP A 75 1.79 12.60 5.46
C TRP A 75 2.91 12.25 6.45
N TRP A 76 3.30 13.19 7.32
CA TRP A 76 4.29 12.96 8.36
C TRP A 76 3.85 11.89 9.36
N GLY A 77 2.59 11.94 9.81
CA GLY A 77 2.03 10.94 10.71
C GLY A 77 1.98 9.54 10.10
N THR A 78 1.66 9.42 8.81
CA THR A 78 1.64 8.13 8.09
C THR A 78 3.05 7.57 7.94
N TRP A 79 4.04 8.41 7.70
CA TRP A 79 5.45 8.00 7.59
C TRP A 79 6.04 7.52 8.91
N LEU A 80 5.76 8.24 10.00
CA LEU A 80 6.35 7.96 11.32
C LEU A 80 5.55 6.93 12.13
N VAL A 81 4.22 6.97 12.09
CA VAL A 81 3.35 6.22 13.02
C VAL A 81 2.37 5.30 12.29
N GLY A 82 2.15 5.52 10.99
CA GLY A 82 1.22 4.72 10.19
C GLY A 82 1.63 3.25 10.14
N ARG A 83 0.76 2.36 10.64
CA ARG A 83 1.00 0.91 10.57
C ARG A 83 0.92 0.44 9.12
N ALA A 84 2.04 -0.06 8.60
CA ALA A 84 2.05 -0.78 7.35
C ALA A 84 1.28 -2.10 7.49
N ARG A 85 0.39 -2.38 6.55
CA ARG A 85 -0.43 -3.60 6.55
C ARG A 85 0.04 -4.54 5.47
N PRO A 86 0.24 -5.82 5.78
CA PRO A 86 0.68 -6.81 4.80
C PRO A 86 -0.50 -7.23 3.91
N PHE A 87 -0.23 -7.33 2.62
CA PHE A 87 -1.15 -7.87 1.62
C PHE A 87 -0.41 -8.78 0.66
N THR A 88 -1.12 -9.79 0.16
CA THR A 88 -0.60 -10.69 -0.86
C THR A 88 -0.85 -10.11 -2.24
N ILE A 89 0.14 -10.18 -3.11
CA ILE A 89 0.04 -9.75 -4.50
C ILE A 89 -0.79 -10.77 -5.28
N ALA A 90 -1.87 -10.31 -5.91
CA ALA A 90 -2.79 -11.15 -6.67
C ALA A 90 -2.31 -11.40 -8.11
N THR A 91 -1.49 -10.50 -8.68
CA THR A 91 -1.06 -10.57 -10.08
C THR A 91 0.44 -10.79 -10.22
N GLY A 92 0.85 -11.44 -11.32
CA GLY A 92 2.26 -11.55 -11.71
C GLY A 92 2.81 -10.26 -12.33
N SER A 93 4.15 -10.14 -12.38
CA SER A 93 4.86 -8.97 -12.92
C SER A 93 4.61 -8.71 -14.42
N ASN A 94 4.08 -9.68 -15.15
CA ASN A 94 3.82 -9.57 -16.60
C ASN A 94 2.51 -8.82 -16.92
N SER A 95 1.71 -8.48 -15.92
CA SER A 95 0.41 -7.81 -16.11
C SER A 95 0.48 -6.27 -16.22
N GLY A 96 1.67 -5.68 -16.29
CA GLY A 96 1.87 -4.24 -16.47
C GLY A 96 1.59 -3.39 -15.21
N GLY A 97 1.13 -4.00 -14.12
CA GLY A 97 0.86 -3.35 -12.84
C GLY A 97 0.66 -4.38 -11.73
N MET A 98 0.81 -3.95 -10.47
CA MET A 98 0.56 -4.78 -9.31
C MET A 98 -0.91 -4.60 -8.89
N MET A 99 -1.64 -5.68 -8.80
CA MET A 99 -3.02 -5.68 -8.32
C MET A 99 -3.13 -6.41 -6.99
N LEU A 100 -3.85 -5.81 -6.06
CA LEU A 100 -4.14 -6.35 -4.74
C LEU A 100 -5.64 -6.46 -4.56
N GLU A 101 -6.07 -7.59 -4.07
CA GLU A 101 -7.46 -7.82 -3.69
C GLU A 101 -7.58 -7.70 -2.17
N ILE A 102 -8.36 -6.73 -1.70
CA ILE A 102 -8.47 -6.39 -0.29
C ILE A 102 -9.91 -6.61 0.17
N LYS A 103 -10.14 -7.68 0.91
CA LYS A 103 -11.46 -7.97 1.50
C LYS A 103 -11.76 -7.03 2.67
N ALA A 104 -12.98 -6.50 2.73
CA ALA A 104 -13.42 -5.52 3.73
C ALA A 104 -13.80 -6.17 5.07
N ILE A 105 -12.83 -6.74 5.80
CA ILE A 105 -13.06 -7.45 7.07
C ILE A 105 -12.93 -6.49 8.27
N GLY A 106 -11.88 -5.68 8.30
CA GLY A 106 -11.56 -4.79 9.43
C GLY A 106 -12.01 -3.34 9.20
N SER A 107 -11.93 -2.50 10.23
CA SER A 107 -12.31 -1.09 10.15
C SER A 107 -11.54 -0.31 9.07
N TRP A 108 -10.26 -0.58 8.92
CA TRP A 108 -9.40 0.07 7.93
C TRP A 108 -9.74 -0.38 6.50
N THR A 109 -9.94 -1.68 6.26
CA THR A 109 -10.30 -2.20 4.93
C THR A 109 -11.71 -1.77 4.51
N ARG A 110 -12.65 -1.67 5.47
CA ARG A 110 -13.98 -1.06 5.23
C ARG A 110 -13.88 0.43 4.87
N LYS A 111 -12.93 1.15 5.48
CA LYS A 111 -12.69 2.55 5.11
C LYS A 111 -12.18 2.68 3.67
N LEU A 112 -11.29 1.78 3.24
CA LEU A 112 -10.84 1.73 1.84
C LEU A 112 -12.01 1.45 0.88
N LEU A 113 -12.87 0.49 1.22
CA LEU A 113 -14.04 0.19 0.41
C LEU A 113 -14.96 1.41 0.27
N ARG A 114 -15.29 2.09 1.39
CA ARG A 114 -16.09 3.33 1.34
C ARG A 114 -15.43 4.41 0.48
N MET A 115 -14.12 4.58 0.56
CA MET A 115 -13.40 5.54 -0.29
C MET A 115 -13.50 5.20 -1.78
N ALA A 116 -13.59 3.92 -2.12
CA ALA A 116 -13.79 3.45 -3.49
C ALA A 116 -15.26 3.63 -3.94
N ASP A 117 -16.23 3.32 -3.06
CA ASP A 117 -17.66 3.51 -3.30
C ASP A 117 -18.02 4.99 -3.49
N ASP A 118 -17.54 5.88 -2.60
CA ASP A 118 -17.77 7.33 -2.70
C ASP A 118 -17.29 7.90 -4.04
N ALA A 119 -16.27 7.29 -4.64
CA ALA A 119 -15.79 7.70 -5.96
C ALA A 119 -16.68 7.20 -7.10
N ALA A 120 -17.33 6.05 -6.90
CA ALA A 120 -18.31 5.53 -7.83
C ALA A 120 -19.56 6.43 -7.89
N ASP A 121 -20.02 6.88 -6.71
CA ASP A 121 -21.21 7.73 -6.59
C ASP A 121 -20.98 9.19 -7.05
N ALA A 122 -19.76 9.70 -6.91
CA ALA A 122 -19.42 11.08 -7.24
C ALA A 122 -19.29 11.38 -8.74
N ARG A 123 -19.31 10.37 -9.62
CA ARG A 123 -19.31 10.56 -11.08
C ARG A 123 -20.71 10.42 -11.64
N PRO A 124 -21.35 11.52 -12.10
CA PRO A 124 -22.50 11.39 -12.99
C PRO A 124 -22.06 10.63 -14.25
N ALA A 125 -22.97 9.83 -14.79
CA ALA A 125 -22.79 8.89 -15.90
C ALA A 125 -22.35 9.58 -17.20
N GLU A 126 -21.20 10.23 -17.19
CA GLU A 126 -20.60 10.79 -18.40
C GLU A 126 -19.73 9.71 -19.04
N LYS A 127 -20.16 9.34 -20.24
CA LYS A 127 -19.56 8.35 -21.13
C LYS A 127 -18.04 8.44 -21.15
N SER A 128 -17.36 7.63 -20.36
CA SER A 128 -15.96 7.35 -20.62
C SER A 128 -15.85 6.22 -21.62
N THR A 129 -15.33 6.55 -22.79
CA THR A 129 -14.99 5.66 -23.91
C THR A 129 -13.90 4.63 -23.57
N ASP A 130 -13.49 4.52 -22.32
CA ASP A 130 -12.51 3.55 -21.84
C ASP A 130 -13.14 2.23 -21.35
N VAL A 131 -14.13 1.73 -22.09
CA VAL A 131 -14.82 0.45 -21.83
C VAL A 131 -13.91 -0.78 -22.06
N GLU A 132 -12.68 -0.59 -22.55
CA GLU A 132 -11.83 -1.74 -22.92
C GLU A 132 -11.24 -2.55 -21.76
N ARG A 133 -11.39 -2.12 -20.50
CA ARG A 133 -10.86 -2.88 -19.35
C ARG A 133 -11.87 -3.31 -18.29
N GLY A 134 -13.16 -3.09 -18.47
CA GLY A 134 -14.19 -3.54 -17.53
C GLY A 134 -14.02 -3.02 -16.09
N ARG A 135 -13.25 -1.96 -15.87
CA ARG A 135 -13.00 -1.36 -14.57
C ARG A 135 -14.04 -0.31 -14.27
N GLY A 136 -14.75 -0.47 -13.17
CA GLY A 136 -15.61 0.54 -12.60
C GLY A 136 -14.86 1.84 -12.25
N PRO A 137 -15.58 2.87 -11.81
CA PRO A 137 -14.99 4.16 -11.43
C PRO A 137 -13.93 3.93 -10.33
N ALA A 138 -12.74 4.49 -10.54
CA ALA A 138 -11.60 4.27 -9.68
C ALA A 138 -11.18 5.56 -8.97
N ARG A 139 -10.83 5.47 -7.67
CA ARG A 139 -10.29 6.58 -6.89
C ARG A 139 -8.78 6.49 -6.80
N ALA A 140 -8.10 7.57 -7.18
CA ALA A 140 -6.67 7.69 -6.96
C ALA A 140 -6.36 7.94 -5.48
N VAL A 141 -5.43 7.17 -4.93
CA VAL A 141 -4.90 7.33 -3.57
C VAL A 141 -3.38 7.27 -3.60
N ARG A 142 -2.74 8.01 -2.69
CA ARG A 142 -1.30 7.91 -2.51
C ARG A 142 -0.98 6.77 -1.57
N VAL A 143 -0.04 5.93 -1.96
CA VAL A 143 0.37 4.78 -1.17
C VAL A 143 1.88 4.71 -1.02
N ILE A 144 2.30 4.21 0.13
CA ILE A 144 3.68 3.84 0.39
C ILE A 144 3.72 2.32 0.40
N ILE A 145 4.57 1.75 -0.45
CA ILE A 145 4.70 0.30 -0.62
C ILE A 145 6.11 -0.12 -0.19
N GLU A 146 6.17 -1.04 0.75
CA GLU A 146 7.39 -1.69 1.20
C GLU A 146 7.41 -3.14 0.70
N GLY A 147 8.48 -3.58 0.09
CA GLY A 147 8.62 -4.92 -0.46
C GLY A 147 8.86 -4.92 -1.97
N PRO A 148 8.69 -6.04 -2.66
CA PRO A 148 8.06 -7.30 -2.22
C PRO A 148 8.94 -8.13 -1.27
N TYR A 149 8.29 -8.90 -0.42
CA TYR A 149 8.94 -9.86 0.47
C TYR A 149 8.65 -11.28 -0.03
N SER A 150 9.71 -12.08 -0.21
CA SER A 150 9.56 -13.53 -0.42
C SER A 150 9.26 -14.22 0.91
N GLN A 151 8.47 -15.29 0.85
CA GLN A 151 8.40 -16.27 1.93
C GLN A 151 9.67 -17.10 1.97
#